data_4c0ca20446a7209d1cf0a8e0220f34ba
#
_entry.id   4c0ca20446a7209d1cf0a8e0220f34ba
#
_cell.length_a   1.000
_cell.length_b   1.000
_cell.length_c   1.000
_cell.angle_alpha   90.00
_cell.angle_beta   90.00
_cell.angle_gamma   90.00
#
_symmetry.space_group_name_H-M   'P 1'
#
loop_
_entity.id
_entity.type
_entity.pdbx_description
1 polymer ?
#
loop_
_entity_poly.entity_id
_entity_poly.type
_entity_poly.pdbx_seq_one_letter_code
_entity_poly.pdbx_strand_id
1 'polypeptide(L)'
;ISWKKSMRWADHELYWGRPLKSILCCFDNKTLEFVYHHLVSSNITFIDKDFEKKTRKFVSFKDYLAFFKSKNIILDNKKREQFIEDRLNKIAKKENLKILLNSNLLNEVTNIVEKPNIIKCRFDKRFLEIPDDILVTTMQVHQKYFPTFDTRDNLTNNFFLVADNKDIKGLIKVGNENVVEARLNDAKFFWDKNKTQNLVKGISNLKKLSYFEGLGS
;
A
#
# COMPACT_ATOMS: atom_id res chain seq x y z
N ILE A 1 20.22 -10.12 -9.83
CA ILE A 1 18.99 -10.44 -9.05
C ILE A 1 17.86 -10.53 -10.06
N SER A 2 17.17 -11.67 -10.10
CA SER A 2 15.97 -11.85 -10.91
C SER A 2 14.73 -11.60 -10.04
N TRP A 3 13.80 -10.79 -10.53
CA TRP A 3 12.56 -10.49 -9.84
C TRP A 3 11.40 -11.27 -10.46
N LYS A 4 10.55 -11.90 -9.65
CA LYS A 4 9.40 -12.68 -10.13
C LYS A 4 8.41 -11.87 -10.96
N LYS A 5 8.25 -10.57 -10.65
CA LYS A 5 7.40 -9.63 -11.38
C LYS A 5 8.25 -8.46 -11.83
N SER A 6 8.74 -8.53 -13.04
CA SER A 6 9.52 -7.47 -13.68
C SER A 6 9.14 -7.37 -15.15
N MET A 7 9.34 -6.22 -15.73
CA MET A 7 9.07 -5.96 -17.14
C MET A 7 10.13 -5.02 -17.72
N ARG A 8 10.26 -5.01 -19.03
CA ARG A 8 11.08 -4.04 -19.74
C ARG A 8 10.37 -2.68 -19.74
N TRP A 9 11.16 -1.64 -19.64
CA TRP A 9 10.66 -0.26 -19.62
C TRP A 9 11.27 0.53 -20.78
N ALA A 10 10.40 1.16 -21.57
CA ALA A 10 10.80 1.83 -22.82
C ALA A 10 11.61 0.88 -23.72
N ASP A 11 12.63 1.40 -24.41
CA ASP A 11 13.48 0.63 -25.33
C ASP A 11 14.70 -0.01 -24.64
N HIS A 12 14.68 -0.08 -23.29
CA HIS A 12 15.80 -0.63 -22.53
C HIS A 12 15.64 -2.13 -22.30
N GLU A 13 16.75 -2.86 -22.27
CA GLU A 13 16.77 -4.30 -22.02
C GLU A 13 16.65 -4.68 -20.53
N LEU A 14 16.76 -3.70 -19.63
CA LEU A 14 16.71 -3.94 -18.21
C LEU A 14 15.31 -4.35 -17.75
N TYR A 15 15.23 -5.52 -17.10
CA TYR A 15 14.02 -5.98 -16.42
C TYR A 15 14.01 -5.51 -14.97
N TRP A 16 12.99 -4.74 -14.58
CA TRP A 16 12.82 -4.24 -13.22
C TRP A 16 11.34 -4.08 -12.86
N GLY A 17 11.01 -4.08 -11.57
CA GLY A 17 9.62 -3.95 -11.12
C GLY A 17 8.99 -2.57 -11.40
N ARG A 18 9.82 -1.53 -11.52
CA ARG A 18 9.44 -0.16 -11.91
C ARG A 18 10.57 0.44 -12.76
N PRO A 19 10.32 1.55 -13.53
CA PRO A 19 11.38 2.20 -14.27
C PRO A 19 12.52 2.64 -13.34
N LEU A 20 13.72 2.06 -13.52
CA LEU A 20 14.89 2.49 -12.78
C LEU A 20 15.47 3.72 -13.46
N LYS A 21 15.60 4.84 -12.73
CA LYS A 21 15.98 6.16 -13.29
C LYS A 21 17.41 6.57 -12.96
N SER A 22 17.93 6.11 -11.83
CA SER A 22 19.28 6.46 -11.38
C SER A 22 19.82 5.43 -10.40
N ILE A 23 21.13 5.36 -10.29
CA ILE A 23 21.84 4.56 -9.29
C ILE A 23 22.73 5.52 -8.52
N LEU A 24 22.51 5.64 -7.21
CA LEU A 24 23.42 6.34 -6.32
C LEU A 24 24.39 5.31 -5.73
N CYS A 25 25.68 5.49 -5.98
CA CYS A 25 26.71 4.62 -5.46
C CYS A 25 27.92 5.42 -4.98
N CYS A 26 28.11 5.41 -3.65
CA CYS A 26 29.25 6.05 -3.02
C CYS A 26 29.89 5.09 -2.02
N PHE A 27 31.19 5.07 -2.00
CA PHE A 27 31.99 4.31 -1.03
C PHE A 27 33.13 5.19 -0.53
N ASP A 28 33.34 5.22 0.77
CA ASP A 28 34.36 6.05 1.42
C ASP A 28 34.41 7.50 0.92
N ASN A 29 33.24 8.14 0.89
CA ASN A 29 33.02 9.51 0.41
C ASN A 29 33.42 9.78 -1.06
N LYS A 30 33.62 8.72 -1.85
CA LYS A 30 33.89 8.80 -3.27
C LYS A 30 32.76 8.16 -4.07
N THR A 31 32.45 8.74 -5.21
CA THR A 31 31.51 8.13 -6.16
C THR A 31 32.18 6.92 -6.80
N LEU A 32 31.50 5.78 -6.79
CA LEU A 32 31.89 4.62 -7.59
C LEU A 32 31.12 4.67 -8.91
N GLU A 33 31.81 4.99 -9.98
CA GLU A 33 31.23 5.07 -11.30
C GLU A 33 31.27 3.71 -12.00
N PHE A 34 30.13 3.21 -12.40
CA PHE A 34 29.97 2.03 -13.24
C PHE A 34 28.72 2.18 -14.10
N VAL A 35 28.69 1.43 -15.18
CA VAL A 35 27.55 1.37 -16.09
C VAL A 35 26.74 0.10 -15.79
N TYR A 36 25.43 0.26 -15.67
CA TYR A 36 24.48 -0.85 -15.55
C TYR A 36 23.35 -0.65 -16.56
N HIS A 37 23.40 -1.39 -17.65
CA HIS A 37 22.55 -1.20 -18.82
C HIS A 37 22.64 0.25 -19.34
N HIS A 38 21.55 0.99 -19.30
CA HIS A 38 21.47 2.39 -19.76
C HIS A 38 21.77 3.42 -18.65
N LEU A 39 22.09 2.96 -17.44
CA LEU A 39 22.32 3.83 -16.29
C LEU A 39 23.80 3.91 -15.94
N VAL A 40 24.25 5.12 -15.65
CA VAL A 40 25.56 5.37 -15.05
C VAL A 40 25.33 5.72 -13.58
N SER A 41 26.05 5.04 -12.69
CA SER A 41 25.98 5.34 -11.26
C SER A 41 26.59 6.71 -10.97
N SER A 42 26.09 7.37 -9.95
CA SER A 42 26.55 8.71 -9.56
C SER A 42 26.37 8.92 -8.06
N ASN A 43 26.68 10.11 -7.58
CA ASN A 43 26.35 10.55 -6.22
C ASN A 43 25.07 11.40 -6.16
N ILE A 44 24.23 11.33 -7.19
CA ILE A 44 23.01 12.12 -7.32
C ILE A 44 21.81 11.21 -7.19
N THR A 45 20.78 11.66 -6.45
CA THR A 45 19.47 11.04 -6.46
C THR A 45 18.35 12.06 -6.65
N PHE A 46 17.17 11.58 -7.03
CA PHE A 46 15.96 12.38 -7.11
C PHE A 46 15.33 12.51 -5.73
N ILE A 47 14.83 13.69 -5.41
CA ILE A 47 14.37 14.03 -4.06
C ILE A 47 12.84 13.99 -3.96
N ASP A 48 12.17 14.19 -5.07
CA ASP A 48 10.73 14.39 -5.09
C ASP A 48 10.03 13.39 -6.02
N LYS A 49 8.92 12.83 -5.55
CA LYS A 49 8.04 12.00 -6.37
C LYS A 49 7.23 12.84 -7.36
N ASP A 50 7.03 14.11 -7.05
CA ASP A 50 6.32 15.06 -7.89
C ASP A 50 7.23 15.56 -9.01
N PHE A 51 7.32 14.84 -10.09
CA PHE A 51 7.81 15.17 -11.44
C PHE A 51 8.74 16.38 -11.64
N GLU A 52 8.98 17.19 -10.62
CA GLU A 52 10.01 18.20 -10.61
C GLU A 52 11.37 17.50 -10.50
N LYS A 53 12.24 17.76 -11.47
CA LYS A 53 13.61 17.25 -11.57
C LYS A 53 14.52 17.80 -10.45
N LYS A 54 14.09 17.69 -9.20
CA LYS A 54 14.91 18.07 -8.05
C LYS A 54 15.87 16.95 -7.77
N THR A 55 17.13 17.17 -8.07
CA THR A 55 18.23 16.25 -7.78
C THR A 55 19.06 16.81 -6.63
N ARG A 56 19.66 15.92 -5.84
CA ARG A 56 20.67 16.28 -4.84
C ARG A 56 21.89 15.38 -4.93
N LYS A 57 23.06 16.01 -4.78
CA LYS A 57 24.36 15.35 -4.63
C LYS A 57 24.59 15.03 -3.15
N PHE A 58 25.18 13.87 -2.90
CA PHE A 58 25.62 13.45 -1.57
C PHE A 58 27.12 13.21 -1.56
N VAL A 59 27.79 13.74 -0.56
CA VAL A 59 29.25 13.59 -0.39
C VAL A 59 29.55 12.46 0.60
N SER A 60 28.70 12.26 1.59
CA SER A 60 28.91 11.25 2.63
C SER A 60 27.62 10.57 3.03
N PHE A 61 27.73 9.37 3.62
CA PHE A 61 26.60 8.67 4.21
C PHE A 61 25.93 9.46 5.33
N LYS A 62 26.71 10.22 6.12
CA LYS A 62 26.17 11.10 7.16
C LYS A 62 25.27 12.21 6.60
N ASP A 63 25.70 12.85 5.50
CA ASP A 63 24.88 13.87 4.81
C ASP A 63 23.61 13.25 4.23
N TYR A 64 23.72 12.07 3.61
CA TYR A 64 22.58 11.31 3.11
C TYR A 64 21.53 11.05 4.21
N LEU A 65 21.95 10.49 5.33
CA LEU A 65 21.06 10.22 6.47
C LEU A 65 20.43 11.49 7.04
N ALA A 66 21.23 12.54 7.26
CA ALA A 66 20.77 13.81 7.80
C ALA A 66 19.72 14.46 6.88
N PHE A 67 19.95 14.40 5.57
CA PHE A 67 19.01 14.93 4.60
C PHE A 67 17.67 14.22 4.64
N PHE A 68 17.63 12.89 4.53
CA PHE A 68 16.37 12.15 4.52
C PHE A 68 15.63 12.26 5.86
N LYS A 69 16.36 12.33 6.98
CA LYS A 69 15.78 12.64 8.29
C LYS A 69 15.10 14.00 8.29
N SER A 70 15.71 15.05 7.69
CA SER A 70 15.11 16.40 7.60
C SER A 70 13.83 16.43 6.76
N LYS A 71 13.66 15.45 5.87
CA LYS A 71 12.44 15.26 5.05
C LYS A 71 11.39 14.35 5.71
N ASN A 72 11.64 13.90 6.94
CA ASN A 72 10.84 12.90 7.66
C ASN A 72 10.71 11.56 6.93
N ILE A 73 11.69 11.21 6.12
CA ILE A 73 11.80 9.89 5.48
C ILE A 73 12.52 8.95 6.43
N ILE A 74 11.94 7.80 6.69
CA ILE A 74 12.51 6.77 7.57
C ILE A 74 13.12 5.69 6.69
N LEU A 75 14.43 5.74 6.51
CA LEU A 75 15.16 4.81 5.63
C LEU A 75 15.20 3.38 6.17
N ASP A 76 15.41 3.25 7.48
CA ASP A 76 15.44 1.96 8.17
C ASP A 76 14.03 1.34 8.20
N ASN A 77 13.89 0.16 7.61
CA ASN A 77 12.60 -0.54 7.50
C ASN A 77 12.02 -0.89 8.87
N LYS A 78 12.84 -1.46 9.78
CA LYS A 78 12.37 -1.85 11.12
C LYS A 78 11.92 -0.65 11.94
N LYS A 79 12.66 0.46 11.86
CA LYS A 79 12.26 1.72 12.53
C LYS A 79 10.99 2.29 11.93
N ARG A 80 10.79 2.15 10.64
CA ARG A 80 9.59 2.61 9.94
C ARG A 80 8.37 1.77 10.32
N GLU A 81 8.52 0.45 10.40
CA GLU A 81 7.49 -0.48 10.85
C GLU A 81 7.05 -0.13 12.29
N GLN A 82 8.00 -0.03 13.20
CA GLN A 82 7.73 0.35 14.60
C GLN A 82 7.04 1.73 14.70
N PHE A 83 7.49 2.70 13.91
CA PHE A 83 6.87 4.02 13.86
C PHE A 83 5.40 3.95 13.42
N ILE A 84 5.09 3.16 12.39
CA ILE A 84 3.72 2.99 11.89
C ILE A 84 2.85 2.34 12.96
N GLU A 85 3.33 1.25 13.56
CA GLU A 85 2.64 0.51 14.61
C GLU A 85 2.34 1.39 15.83
N ASP A 86 3.36 2.08 16.37
CA ASP A 86 3.21 2.98 17.52
C ASP A 86 2.21 4.10 17.25
N ARG A 87 2.23 4.65 16.04
CA ARG A 87 1.31 5.72 15.65
C ARG A 87 -0.11 5.23 15.50
N LEU A 88 -0.32 4.08 14.87
CA LEU A 88 -1.63 3.44 14.75
C LEU A 88 -2.22 3.19 16.14
N ASN A 89 -1.45 2.54 17.03
CA ASN A 89 -1.88 2.23 18.39
C ASN A 89 -2.18 3.51 19.21
N LYS A 90 -1.35 4.53 19.08
CA LYS A 90 -1.56 5.81 19.78
C LYS A 90 -2.85 6.49 19.36
N ILE A 91 -3.15 6.52 18.04
CA ILE A 91 -4.37 7.15 17.53
C ILE A 91 -5.59 6.32 17.93
N ALA A 92 -5.52 5.01 17.79
CA ALA A 92 -6.60 4.11 18.19
C ALA A 92 -6.95 4.28 19.67
N LYS A 93 -5.95 4.27 20.54
CA LYS A 93 -6.15 4.46 21.98
C LYS A 93 -6.80 5.82 22.30
N LYS A 94 -6.40 6.89 21.62
CA LYS A 94 -7.00 8.23 21.77
C LYS A 94 -8.49 8.26 21.41
N GLU A 95 -8.87 7.44 20.45
CA GLU A 95 -10.23 7.38 19.89
C GLU A 95 -11.09 6.26 20.51
N ASN A 96 -10.57 5.57 21.54
CA ASN A 96 -11.20 4.39 22.14
C ASN A 96 -11.53 3.30 21.10
N LEU A 97 -10.63 3.10 20.14
CA LEU A 97 -10.73 2.09 19.11
C LEU A 97 -9.64 1.02 19.31
N LYS A 98 -9.91 -0.18 18.84
CA LYS A 98 -8.92 -1.24 18.66
C LYS A 98 -8.60 -1.36 17.17
N ILE A 99 -7.37 -1.67 16.82
CA ILE A 99 -6.94 -1.96 15.44
C ILE A 99 -6.59 -3.44 15.32
N LEU A 100 -7.09 -4.08 14.29
CA LEU A 100 -6.65 -5.43 13.94
C LEU A 100 -5.31 -5.33 13.20
N LEU A 101 -4.21 -5.35 13.97
CA LEU A 101 -2.87 -5.37 13.42
C LEU A 101 -2.55 -6.76 12.86
N ASN A 102 -2.36 -6.82 11.56
CA ASN A 102 -1.87 -7.99 10.85
C ASN A 102 -0.41 -7.75 10.47
N SER A 103 0.50 -8.60 10.92
CA SER A 103 1.95 -8.44 10.69
C SER A 103 2.31 -8.42 9.20
N ASN A 104 1.64 -9.23 8.38
CA ASN A 104 1.87 -9.24 6.94
C ASN A 104 1.43 -7.92 6.30
N LEU A 105 0.26 -7.40 6.70
CA LEU A 105 -0.22 -6.11 6.24
C LEU A 105 0.71 -4.97 6.67
N LEU A 106 1.13 -4.96 7.93
CA LEU A 106 2.05 -3.96 8.47
C LEU A 106 3.38 -3.96 7.70
N ASN A 107 3.95 -5.14 7.46
CA ASN A 107 5.17 -5.29 6.66
C ASN A 107 4.96 -4.78 5.23
N GLU A 108 3.86 -5.17 4.56
CA GLU A 108 3.56 -4.73 3.21
C GLU A 108 3.43 -3.21 3.13
N VAL A 109 2.67 -2.60 4.03
CA VAL A 109 2.48 -1.14 4.11
C VAL A 109 3.80 -0.44 4.40
N THR A 110 4.62 -0.98 5.31
CA THR A 110 5.96 -0.47 5.62
C THR A 110 6.85 -0.40 4.38
N ASN A 111 6.74 -1.37 3.47
CA ASN A 111 7.54 -1.40 2.24
C ASN A 111 7.00 -0.49 1.11
N ILE A 112 5.75 -0.05 1.21
CA ILE A 112 5.13 0.84 0.22
C ILE A 112 5.44 2.32 0.50
N VAL A 113 5.60 2.69 1.77
CA VAL A 113 5.77 4.08 2.19
C VAL A 113 7.18 4.35 2.72
N GLU A 114 7.69 5.55 2.49
CA GLU A 114 8.98 6.03 3.02
C GLU A 114 8.79 7.08 4.12
N LYS A 115 7.69 7.83 4.04
CA LYS A 115 7.32 8.93 4.94
C LYS A 115 5.91 8.72 5.47
N PRO A 116 5.72 7.78 6.40
CA PRO A 116 4.40 7.34 6.81
C PRO A 116 3.58 8.44 7.48
N ASN A 117 2.39 8.68 6.98
CA ASN A 117 1.36 9.54 7.54
C ASN A 117 0.09 8.72 7.76
N ILE A 118 -0.36 8.64 9.00
CA ILE A 118 -1.58 7.90 9.35
C ILE A 118 -2.78 8.81 9.14
N ILE A 119 -3.76 8.34 8.39
CA ILE A 119 -5.00 9.07 8.09
C ILE A 119 -6.18 8.23 8.55
N LYS A 120 -7.05 8.83 9.37
CA LYS A 120 -8.32 8.22 9.77
C LYS A 120 -9.36 8.51 8.70
N CYS A 121 -10.00 7.46 8.22
CA CYS A 121 -11.06 7.46 7.23
C CYS A 121 -12.30 6.78 7.78
N ARG A 122 -13.43 6.92 7.07
CA ARG A 122 -14.68 6.25 7.41
C ARG A 122 -15.42 5.84 6.13
N PHE A 123 -16.29 4.86 6.28
CA PHE A 123 -17.27 4.49 5.26
C PHE A 123 -18.69 4.61 5.82
N ASP A 124 -19.68 4.52 4.96
CA ASP A 124 -21.09 4.62 5.38
C ASP A 124 -21.46 3.42 6.26
N LYS A 125 -22.12 3.69 7.40
CA LYS A 125 -22.54 2.67 8.37
C LYS A 125 -23.47 1.60 7.79
N ARG A 126 -24.18 1.89 6.69
CA ARG A 126 -25.03 0.92 5.99
C ARG A 126 -24.29 -0.35 5.58
N PHE A 127 -22.96 -0.26 5.37
CA PHE A 127 -22.16 -1.42 5.00
C PHE A 127 -21.87 -2.37 6.17
N LEU A 128 -22.07 -1.95 7.41
CA LEU A 128 -21.93 -2.83 8.58
C LEU A 128 -23.00 -3.95 8.63
N GLU A 129 -23.95 -3.98 7.71
CA GLU A 129 -24.85 -5.11 7.48
C GLU A 129 -24.17 -6.30 6.78
N ILE A 130 -23.03 -6.05 6.13
CA ILE A 130 -22.21 -7.07 5.47
C ILE A 130 -21.39 -7.78 6.56
N PRO A 131 -21.19 -9.10 6.48
CA PRO A 131 -20.35 -9.81 7.45
C PRO A 131 -18.95 -9.19 7.60
N ASP A 132 -18.50 -9.10 8.85
CA ASP A 132 -17.22 -8.48 9.20
C ASP A 132 -16.03 -9.05 8.42
N ASP A 133 -16.00 -10.38 8.19
CA ASP A 133 -14.94 -11.03 7.44
C ASP A 133 -14.81 -10.52 6.00
N ILE A 134 -15.93 -10.21 5.36
CA ILE A 134 -15.94 -9.64 4.01
C ILE A 134 -15.41 -8.20 4.04
N LEU A 135 -15.84 -7.40 5.01
CA LEU A 135 -15.39 -6.02 5.18
C LEU A 135 -13.91 -5.96 5.51
N VAL A 136 -13.45 -6.77 6.47
CA VAL A 136 -12.03 -6.85 6.88
C VAL A 136 -11.17 -7.29 5.72
N THR A 137 -11.56 -8.35 5.00
CA THR A 137 -10.81 -8.83 3.83
C THR A 137 -10.72 -7.77 2.75
N THR A 138 -11.83 -7.09 2.45
CA THR A 138 -11.86 -6.02 1.45
C THR A 138 -10.91 -4.88 1.82
N MET A 139 -10.89 -4.47 3.08
CA MET A 139 -10.01 -3.40 3.56
C MET A 139 -8.54 -3.83 3.62
N GLN A 140 -8.23 -4.99 4.22
CA GLN A 140 -6.85 -5.42 4.44
C GLN A 140 -6.19 -5.95 3.18
N VAL A 141 -6.85 -6.89 2.49
CA VAL A 141 -6.22 -7.60 1.36
C VAL A 141 -6.20 -6.75 0.10
N HIS A 142 -7.31 -6.06 -0.20
CA HIS A 142 -7.43 -5.33 -1.45
C HIS A 142 -6.95 -3.89 -1.37
N GLN A 143 -7.14 -3.21 -0.22
CA GLN A 143 -6.85 -1.79 -0.10
C GLN A 143 -5.69 -1.45 0.84
N LYS A 144 -5.17 -2.41 1.61
CA LYS A 144 -4.07 -2.22 2.57
C LYS A 144 -4.42 -1.23 3.69
N TYR A 145 -5.67 -1.25 4.12
CA TYR A 145 -6.18 -0.45 5.23
C TYR A 145 -6.29 -1.26 6.52
N PHE A 146 -6.29 -0.57 7.63
CA PHE A 146 -6.39 -1.14 8.97
C PHE A 146 -7.82 -0.90 9.50
N PRO A 147 -8.69 -1.91 9.51
CA PRO A 147 -10.02 -1.82 10.09
C PRO A 147 -9.95 -1.60 11.59
N THR A 148 -10.98 -0.98 12.15
CA THR A 148 -11.05 -0.70 13.57
C THR A 148 -12.27 -1.33 14.21
N PHE A 149 -12.12 -1.68 15.48
CA PHE A 149 -13.16 -2.27 16.32
C PHE A 149 -13.40 -1.36 17.53
N ASP A 150 -14.60 -1.40 18.07
CA ASP A 150 -14.91 -0.74 19.33
C ASP A 150 -14.38 -1.54 20.55
N THR A 151 -14.64 -1.04 21.74
CA THR A 151 -14.23 -1.69 22.99
C THR A 151 -14.91 -3.04 23.24
N ARG A 152 -16.01 -3.33 22.56
CA ARG A 152 -16.79 -4.58 22.63
C ARG A 152 -16.44 -5.53 21.49
N ASP A 153 -15.38 -5.25 20.74
CA ASP A 153 -14.93 -6.01 19.58
C ASP A 153 -15.90 -6.03 18.39
N ASN A 154 -16.80 -5.05 18.28
CA ASN A 154 -17.62 -4.88 17.07
C ASN A 154 -16.84 -4.06 16.04
N LEU A 155 -16.90 -4.47 14.77
CA LEU A 155 -16.32 -3.71 13.66
C LEU A 155 -16.96 -2.32 13.60
N THR A 156 -16.14 -1.29 13.49
CA THR A 156 -16.63 0.08 13.31
C THR A 156 -16.57 0.50 11.85
N ASN A 157 -17.25 1.57 11.50
CA ASN A 157 -17.14 2.15 10.16
C ASN A 157 -15.92 3.08 9.97
N ASN A 158 -14.94 2.99 10.86
CA ASN A 158 -13.68 3.70 10.74
C ASN A 158 -12.57 2.75 10.31
N PHE A 159 -11.59 3.29 9.59
CA PHE A 159 -10.38 2.59 9.24
C PHE A 159 -9.20 3.56 9.18
N PHE A 160 -8.00 3.04 9.27
CA PHE A 160 -6.78 3.81 9.06
C PHE A 160 -6.09 3.40 7.78
N LEU A 161 -5.52 4.38 7.11
CA LEU A 161 -4.58 4.16 6.02
C LEU A 161 -3.25 4.83 6.35
N VAL A 162 -2.19 4.33 5.74
CA VAL A 162 -0.86 4.92 5.81
C VAL A 162 -0.51 5.46 4.43
N ALA A 163 -0.38 6.78 4.33
CA ALA A 163 -0.02 7.46 3.10
C ALA A 163 1.42 7.98 3.18
N ASP A 164 2.06 8.13 2.03
CA ASP A 164 3.40 8.67 1.94
C ASP A 164 3.44 10.21 2.06
N ASN A 165 2.31 10.86 1.83
CA ASN A 165 2.15 12.30 1.88
C ASN A 165 1.21 12.75 3.00
N LYS A 166 1.42 13.97 3.49
CA LYS A 166 0.48 14.63 4.41
C LYS A 166 -0.79 15.03 3.67
N ASP A 167 -1.93 14.73 4.26
CA ASP A 167 -3.24 15.10 3.71
C ASP A 167 -3.67 16.51 4.17
N ILE A 168 -2.99 17.54 3.64
CA ILE A 168 -3.22 18.94 4.05
C ILE A 168 -4.61 19.42 3.62
N LYS A 169 -5.10 18.96 2.48
CA LYS A 169 -6.39 19.39 1.89
C LYS A 169 -7.51 18.37 2.09
N GLY A 170 -7.27 17.25 2.76
CA GLY A 170 -8.24 16.18 2.93
C GLY A 170 -8.49 15.34 1.66
N LEU A 171 -7.74 15.57 0.58
CA LEU A 171 -7.98 14.91 -0.70
C LEU A 171 -7.60 13.43 -0.66
N ILE A 172 -6.54 13.06 0.07
CA ILE A 172 -6.14 11.66 0.23
C ILE A 172 -7.22 10.91 1.00
N LYS A 173 -7.73 11.50 2.08
CA LYS A 173 -8.83 10.94 2.86
C LYS A 173 -10.05 10.71 1.98
N VAL A 174 -10.57 11.74 1.34
CA VAL A 174 -11.78 11.68 0.51
C VAL A 174 -11.60 10.68 -0.63
N GLY A 175 -10.45 10.68 -1.32
CA GLY A 175 -10.18 9.75 -2.41
C GLY A 175 -10.21 8.29 -1.94
N ASN A 176 -9.64 7.99 -0.76
CA ASN A 176 -9.62 6.63 -0.23
C ASN A 176 -10.99 6.22 0.36
N GLU A 177 -11.75 7.11 0.96
CA GLU A 177 -13.13 6.87 1.38
C GLU A 177 -14.01 6.49 0.19
N ASN A 178 -13.89 7.21 -0.94
CA ASN A 178 -14.61 6.89 -2.18
C ASN A 178 -14.22 5.53 -2.77
N VAL A 179 -12.93 5.18 -2.73
CA VAL A 179 -12.46 3.86 -3.19
C VAL A 179 -13.05 2.74 -2.34
N VAL A 180 -13.05 2.89 -1.02
CA VAL A 180 -13.67 1.91 -0.12
C VAL A 180 -15.16 1.81 -0.38
N GLU A 181 -15.85 2.93 -0.52
CA GLU A 181 -17.29 2.93 -0.76
C GLU A 181 -17.65 2.20 -2.05
N ALA A 182 -16.91 2.40 -3.13
CA ALA A 182 -17.11 1.67 -4.38
C ALA A 182 -16.95 0.15 -4.19
N ARG A 183 -15.90 -0.28 -3.48
CA ARG A 183 -15.64 -1.70 -3.19
C ARG A 183 -16.70 -2.32 -2.27
N LEU A 184 -17.16 -1.57 -1.28
CA LEU A 184 -18.20 -2.05 -0.37
C LEU A 184 -19.59 -2.09 -1.03
N ASN A 185 -19.87 -1.21 -1.98
CA ASN A 185 -21.06 -1.30 -2.83
C ASN A 185 -21.06 -2.60 -3.65
N ASP A 186 -19.92 -2.94 -4.28
CA ASP A 186 -19.78 -4.23 -5.00
C ASP A 186 -19.97 -5.41 -4.04
N ALA A 187 -19.32 -5.40 -2.88
CA ALA A 187 -19.45 -6.45 -1.88
C ALA A 187 -20.90 -6.60 -1.40
N LYS A 188 -21.59 -5.49 -1.14
CA LYS A 188 -23.01 -5.49 -0.73
C LYS A 188 -23.91 -6.06 -1.82
N PHE A 189 -23.69 -5.66 -3.07
CA PHE A 189 -24.46 -6.20 -4.20
C PHE A 189 -24.34 -7.72 -4.28
N PHE A 190 -23.12 -8.25 -4.21
CA PHE A 190 -22.92 -9.71 -4.26
C PHE A 190 -23.47 -10.40 -3.01
N TRP A 191 -23.31 -9.81 -1.83
CA TRP A 191 -23.86 -10.33 -0.60
C TRP A 191 -25.38 -10.45 -0.65
N ASP A 192 -26.08 -9.38 -1.04
CA ASP A 192 -27.54 -9.35 -1.12
C ASP A 192 -28.05 -10.30 -2.21
N LYS A 193 -27.36 -10.39 -3.35
CA LYS A 193 -27.66 -11.35 -4.41
C LYS A 193 -27.51 -12.79 -3.94
N ASN A 194 -26.43 -13.11 -3.22
CA ASN A 194 -26.16 -14.47 -2.76
C ASN A 194 -27.15 -14.93 -1.70
N LYS A 195 -27.70 -14.03 -0.87
CA LYS A 195 -28.77 -14.37 0.08
C LYS A 195 -30.05 -14.89 -0.60
N THR A 196 -30.31 -14.43 -1.81
CA THR A 196 -31.55 -14.77 -2.54
C THR A 196 -31.33 -15.87 -3.58
N GLN A 197 -30.08 -16.22 -3.88
CA GLN A 197 -29.77 -17.25 -4.87
C GLN A 197 -29.72 -18.65 -4.27
N ASN A 198 -30.44 -19.58 -4.92
CA ASN A 198 -30.27 -21.00 -4.65
C ASN A 198 -29.03 -21.50 -5.40
N LEU A 199 -27.99 -21.89 -4.65
CA LEU A 199 -26.72 -22.38 -5.20
C LEU A 199 -26.89 -23.58 -6.14
N VAL A 200 -27.85 -24.48 -5.82
CA VAL A 200 -28.12 -25.68 -6.65
C VAL A 200 -28.58 -25.29 -8.06
N LYS A 201 -29.38 -24.21 -8.19
CA LYS A 201 -29.78 -23.70 -9.52
C LYS A 201 -28.61 -23.14 -10.34
N GLY A 202 -27.51 -22.78 -9.67
CA GLY A 202 -26.30 -22.26 -10.33
C GLY A 202 -25.44 -23.34 -10.97
N ILE A 203 -25.61 -24.62 -10.61
CA ILE A 203 -24.79 -25.74 -11.12
C ILE A 203 -24.83 -25.83 -12.65
N SER A 204 -26.00 -25.59 -13.25
CA SER A 204 -26.14 -25.63 -14.71
C SER A 204 -25.29 -24.58 -15.43
N ASN A 205 -24.95 -23.47 -14.76
CA ASN A 205 -24.09 -22.42 -15.33
C ASN A 205 -22.60 -22.81 -15.27
N LEU A 206 -22.22 -23.70 -14.36
CA LEU A 206 -20.83 -24.21 -14.28
C LEU A 206 -20.44 -25.03 -15.52
N LYS A 207 -21.42 -25.65 -16.19
CA LYS A 207 -21.18 -26.37 -17.45
C LYS A 207 -20.68 -25.47 -18.59
N LYS A 208 -20.82 -24.16 -18.45
CA LYS A 208 -20.37 -23.16 -19.43
C LYS A 208 -18.97 -22.62 -19.16
N LEU A 209 -18.33 -23.07 -18.07
CA LEU A 209 -17.00 -22.61 -17.68
C LEU A 209 -15.96 -23.63 -18.17
N SER A 210 -15.10 -23.21 -19.11
CA SER A 210 -13.87 -23.94 -19.45
C SER A 210 -12.79 -23.58 -18.45
N TYR A 211 -12.31 -24.57 -17.70
CA TYR A 211 -11.19 -24.39 -16.76
C TYR A 211 -9.83 -24.46 -17.47
N PHE A 212 -9.73 -25.37 -18.45
CA PHE A 212 -8.59 -25.52 -19.36
C PHE A 212 -9.12 -25.90 -20.74
N GLU A 213 -8.37 -25.58 -21.77
CA GLU A 213 -8.69 -25.99 -23.12
C GLU A 213 -8.79 -27.54 -23.20
N GLY A 214 -9.97 -28.03 -23.55
CA GLY A 214 -10.25 -29.50 -23.60
C GLY A 214 -10.72 -30.13 -22.28
N LEU A 215 -10.85 -29.38 -21.17
CA LEU A 215 -11.40 -29.86 -19.91
C LEU A 215 -12.61 -29.01 -19.50
N GLY A 216 -13.77 -29.58 -19.60
CA GLY A 216 -15.07 -28.99 -19.30
C GLY A 216 -15.93 -28.93 -20.55
N SER A 217 -17.05 -29.54 -20.50
CA SER A 217 -18.10 -29.46 -21.55
C SER A 217 -19.19 -28.56 -21.10
#